data_f710cc5af8df9fcc56b00878c7cbae1a
#
_entry.id   f710cc5af8df9fcc56b00878c7cbae1a
#
_cell.length_a   1.000
_cell.length_b   1.000
_cell.length_c   1.000
_cell.angle_alpha   90.00
_cell.angle_beta   90.00
_cell.angle_gamma   90.00
#
_symmetry.space_group_name_H-M   'P 1'
#
loop_
_entity.id
_entity.type
_entity.pdbx_description
1 polymer ?
#
loop_
_entity_poly.entity_id
_entity_poly.type
_entity_poly.pdbx_seq_one_letter_code
_entity_poly.pdbx_strand_id
1 'polypeptide(L)'
;PRVTPHAFVFDKARRLQYSGRIDNTTELRKVFKEDLRSAITWVLAGKEIRTPRTKVFGSAIKWSVRRPMVAKDMARLERETVSLKTLDTDTLSFLLSNKSKLLKLFLVWSPEQDDARETFEQMVEIHRRYRKRGLDVITIVAAQAGDKDGRILGFLKTHVASSRNYWSKEPLDGLLRKMAFKKEGPIRLPCVMLVKPRGEIIYRHVGKLNPLALKREILEVMGRSYSP
;
A
#
# COMPACT_ATOMS: atom_id res chain seq x y z
N PRO A 1 25.37 -3.10 3.28
CA PRO A 1 24.25 -2.30 2.73
C PRO A 1 23.56 -1.52 3.83
N ARG A 2 23.06 -0.32 3.50
CA ARG A 2 22.29 0.54 4.42
C ARG A 2 20.79 0.51 4.12
N VAL A 3 20.47 0.33 2.85
CA VAL A 3 19.10 0.36 2.31
C VAL A 3 18.93 -0.74 1.26
N THR A 4 17.69 -1.01 0.87
CA THR A 4 17.34 -1.90 -0.24
C THR A 4 16.55 -1.09 -1.27
N PRO A 5 16.96 -1.06 -2.55
CA PRO A 5 18.13 -1.70 -3.13
C PRO A 5 19.45 -0.97 -2.86
N HIS A 6 20.55 -1.74 -2.73
CA HIS A 6 21.93 -1.24 -2.71
C HIS A 6 22.80 -2.20 -3.48
N ALA A 7 23.37 -1.76 -4.59
CA ALA A 7 24.16 -2.57 -5.51
C ALA A 7 25.66 -2.49 -5.19
N PHE A 8 26.35 -3.61 -5.41
CA PHE A 8 27.80 -3.73 -5.29
C PHE A 8 28.31 -4.50 -6.51
N VAL A 9 29.33 -4.00 -7.18
CA VAL A 9 29.99 -4.67 -8.30
C VAL A 9 31.44 -4.92 -7.95
N PHE A 10 31.86 -6.17 -8.13
CA PHE A 10 33.23 -6.61 -7.89
C PHE A 10 33.86 -7.05 -9.22
N ASP A 11 35.17 -6.84 -9.36
CA ASP A 11 35.93 -7.38 -10.49
C ASP A 11 36.28 -8.86 -10.30
N LYS A 12 36.94 -9.47 -11.29
CA LYS A 12 37.40 -10.87 -11.25
C LYS A 12 38.34 -11.16 -10.08
N ALA A 13 39.07 -10.17 -9.60
CA ALA A 13 39.96 -10.28 -8.44
C ALA A 13 39.21 -10.01 -7.12
N ARG A 14 37.86 -9.96 -7.13
CA ARG A 14 36.98 -9.69 -5.98
C ARG A 14 37.20 -8.33 -5.31
N ARG A 15 37.74 -7.37 -6.04
CA ARG A 15 37.89 -5.98 -5.55
C ARG A 15 36.60 -5.21 -5.84
N LEU A 16 36.11 -4.46 -4.87
CA LEU A 16 34.91 -3.64 -5.01
C LEU A 16 35.17 -2.49 -5.98
N GLN A 17 34.48 -2.46 -7.10
CA GLN A 17 34.58 -1.44 -8.14
C GLN A 17 33.43 -0.43 -8.05
N TYR A 18 32.23 -0.85 -7.63
CA TYR A 18 31.07 0.05 -7.50
C TYR A 18 30.26 -0.27 -6.26
N SER A 19 29.77 0.78 -5.61
CA SER A 19 28.81 0.69 -4.52
C SER A 19 27.82 1.84 -4.61
N GLY A 20 26.53 1.51 -4.83
CA GLY A 20 25.56 2.59 -5.02
C GLY A 20 24.15 2.15 -5.38
N ARG A 21 23.43 3.08 -5.95
CA ARG A 21 22.06 2.90 -6.43
C ARG A 21 22.02 2.15 -7.76
N ILE A 22 20.85 1.65 -8.14
CA ILE A 22 20.62 1.03 -9.45
C ILE A 22 20.51 2.14 -10.51
N ASP A 23 19.58 3.07 -10.30
CA ASP A 23 19.27 4.17 -11.20
C ASP A 23 19.34 5.51 -10.47
N ASN A 24 19.30 6.61 -11.20
CA ASN A 24 19.42 7.96 -10.64
C ASN A 24 18.13 8.48 -9.99
N THR A 25 17.00 7.79 -10.16
CA THR A 25 15.69 8.18 -9.61
C THR A 25 14.87 6.98 -9.18
N THR A 26 13.87 7.22 -8.36
CA THR A 26 12.87 6.23 -7.94
C THR A 26 11.66 6.17 -8.86
N GLU A 27 11.52 7.15 -9.77
CA GLU A 27 10.42 7.25 -10.71
C GLU A 27 10.85 6.62 -12.04
N LEU A 28 10.26 5.46 -12.39
CA LEU A 28 10.63 4.68 -13.59
C LEU A 28 10.62 5.50 -14.87
N ARG A 29 9.66 6.42 -15.02
CA ARG A 29 9.52 7.26 -16.22
C ARG A 29 10.55 8.41 -16.31
N LYS A 30 11.29 8.66 -15.23
CA LYS A 30 12.30 9.71 -15.14
C LYS A 30 13.72 9.17 -15.01
N VAL A 31 13.92 7.88 -15.26
CA VAL A 31 15.26 7.30 -15.29
C VAL A 31 15.97 7.81 -16.55
N PHE A 32 17.03 8.58 -16.36
CA PHE A 32 17.92 9.04 -17.43
C PHE A 32 19.38 8.61 -17.22
N LYS A 33 19.68 7.97 -16.10
CA LYS A 33 21.01 7.48 -15.77
C LYS A 33 20.95 6.14 -15.06
N GLU A 34 21.41 5.09 -15.72
CA GLU A 34 21.48 3.73 -15.22
C GLU A 34 22.87 3.47 -14.63
N ASP A 35 23.07 3.92 -13.39
CA ASP A 35 24.40 3.92 -12.75
C ASP A 35 24.97 2.50 -12.60
N LEU A 36 24.16 1.52 -12.19
CA LEU A 36 24.59 0.13 -12.04
C LEU A 36 24.93 -0.52 -13.39
N ARG A 37 24.10 -0.31 -14.43
CA ARG A 37 24.37 -0.84 -15.78
C ARG A 37 25.68 -0.30 -16.32
N SER A 38 25.91 1.00 -16.18
CA SER A 38 27.16 1.64 -16.59
C SER A 38 28.37 1.05 -15.86
N ALA A 39 28.25 0.85 -14.53
CA ALA A 39 29.33 0.27 -13.73
C ALA A 39 29.66 -1.16 -14.17
N ILE A 40 28.66 -2.01 -14.43
CA ILE A 40 28.85 -3.38 -14.92
C ILE A 40 29.55 -3.38 -16.29
N THR A 41 29.09 -2.54 -17.22
CA THR A 41 29.67 -2.45 -18.56
C THR A 41 31.15 -2.06 -18.51
N TRP A 42 31.52 -1.12 -17.63
CA TRP A 42 32.92 -0.67 -17.50
C TRP A 42 33.79 -1.74 -16.87
N VAL A 43 33.32 -2.45 -15.84
CA VAL A 43 34.07 -3.57 -15.23
C VAL A 43 34.30 -4.69 -16.24
N LEU A 44 33.27 -5.05 -17.03
CA LEU A 44 33.41 -6.07 -18.08
C LEU A 44 34.38 -5.67 -19.19
N ALA A 45 34.44 -4.36 -19.50
CA ALA A 45 35.37 -3.83 -20.46
C ALA A 45 36.81 -3.58 -19.92
N GLY A 46 37.07 -3.91 -18.64
CA GLY A 46 38.35 -3.67 -17.98
C GLY A 46 38.67 -2.20 -17.79
N LYS A 47 37.68 -1.31 -17.85
CA LYS A 47 37.82 0.14 -17.72
C LYS A 47 37.56 0.60 -16.28
N GLU A 48 38.24 1.68 -15.90
CA GLU A 48 37.99 2.30 -14.60
C GLU A 48 36.62 2.97 -14.54
N ILE A 49 35.90 2.79 -13.42
CA ILE A 49 34.58 3.37 -13.21
C ILE A 49 34.74 4.85 -12.83
N ARG A 50 34.16 5.74 -13.64
CA ARG A 50 34.20 7.20 -13.39
C ARG A 50 33.50 7.61 -12.09
N THR A 51 32.45 6.91 -11.69
CA THR A 51 31.68 7.20 -10.48
C THR A 51 31.52 5.91 -9.66
N PRO A 52 32.55 5.51 -8.89
CA PRO A 52 32.58 4.25 -8.16
C PRO A 52 31.61 4.23 -6.97
N ARG A 53 31.11 5.38 -6.52
CA ARG A 53 30.13 5.49 -5.44
C ARG A 53 29.02 6.45 -5.79
N THR A 54 27.77 6.04 -5.55
CA THR A 54 26.60 6.90 -5.71
C THR A 54 25.76 6.90 -4.44
N LYS A 55 25.03 8.01 -4.20
CA LYS A 55 24.13 8.12 -3.05
C LYS A 55 23.00 7.11 -3.23
N VAL A 56 22.87 6.18 -2.30
CA VAL A 56 21.81 5.18 -2.28
C VAL A 56 20.53 5.75 -1.69
N PHE A 57 19.40 5.29 -2.21
CA PHE A 57 18.08 5.53 -1.68
C PHE A 57 17.29 4.22 -1.72
N GLY A 58 16.43 4.03 -0.74
CA GLY A 58 15.69 2.78 -0.61
C GLY A 58 15.09 2.59 0.78
N SER A 59 14.47 1.44 1.00
CA SER A 59 13.95 1.07 2.31
C SER A 59 15.09 0.68 3.25
N ALA A 60 15.11 1.23 4.45
CA ALA A 60 16.12 0.90 5.45
C ALA A 60 16.10 -0.60 5.79
N ILE A 61 17.27 -1.22 5.87
CA ILE A 61 17.40 -2.61 6.28
C ILE A 61 17.12 -2.71 7.78
N LYS A 62 16.20 -3.62 8.14
CA LYS A 62 15.84 -3.88 9.54
C LYS A 62 16.85 -4.83 10.18
N TRP A 63 17.96 -4.29 10.64
CA TRP A 63 18.96 -5.06 11.37
C TRP A 63 18.44 -5.51 12.75
N SER A 64 18.97 -6.62 13.27
CA SER A 64 18.59 -7.16 14.60
C SER A 64 18.71 -6.15 15.73
N VAL A 65 19.67 -5.26 15.67
CA VAL A 65 19.86 -4.14 16.62
C VAL A 65 18.63 -3.20 16.71
N ARG A 66 17.73 -3.20 15.69
CA ARG A 66 16.49 -2.42 15.68
C ARG A 66 15.28 -3.15 16.26
N ARG A 67 15.43 -4.40 16.76
CA ARG A 67 14.32 -5.16 17.38
C ARG A 67 13.58 -4.40 18.48
N PRO A 68 14.25 -3.70 19.43
CA PRO A 68 13.55 -2.93 20.46
C PRO A 68 12.69 -1.81 19.87
N MET A 69 13.16 -1.17 18.81
CA MET A 69 12.41 -0.14 18.08
C MET A 69 11.15 -0.70 17.39
N VAL A 70 11.28 -1.89 16.79
CA VAL A 70 10.13 -2.59 16.17
C VAL A 70 9.11 -2.98 17.23
N ALA A 71 9.55 -3.51 18.38
CA ALA A 71 8.66 -3.83 19.49
C ALA A 71 7.91 -2.59 20.01
N LYS A 72 8.59 -1.46 20.17
CA LYS A 72 7.98 -0.18 20.54
C LYS A 72 6.96 0.31 19.52
N ASP A 73 7.26 0.18 18.22
CA ASP A 73 6.34 0.55 17.16
C ASP A 73 5.11 -0.37 17.13
N MET A 74 5.28 -1.67 17.36
CA MET A 74 4.17 -2.61 17.49
C MET A 74 3.28 -2.28 18.70
N ALA A 75 3.85 -2.07 19.86
CA ALA A 75 3.10 -1.67 21.07
C ALA A 75 2.33 -0.35 20.87
N ARG A 76 2.86 0.57 20.08
CA ARG A 76 2.13 1.80 19.70
C ARG A 76 0.95 1.50 18.79
N LEU A 77 1.12 0.63 17.80
CA LEU A 77 0.04 0.23 16.88
C LEU A 77 -1.10 -0.45 17.64
N GLU A 78 -0.79 -1.31 18.61
CA GLU A 78 -1.79 -2.01 19.43
C GLU A 78 -2.66 -1.05 20.28
N ARG A 79 -2.15 0.15 20.59
CA ARG A 79 -2.88 1.19 21.33
C ARG A 79 -3.72 2.10 20.42
N GLU A 80 -3.69 1.91 19.11
CA GLU A 80 -4.48 2.73 18.20
C GLU A 80 -5.96 2.43 18.34
N THR A 81 -6.77 3.49 18.33
CA THR A 81 -8.22 3.37 18.43
C THR A 81 -8.78 2.69 17.19
N VAL A 82 -9.49 1.60 17.38
CA VAL A 82 -10.25 0.89 16.35
C VAL A 82 -11.73 1.20 16.54
N SER A 83 -12.38 1.70 15.52
CA SER A 83 -13.80 2.04 15.55
C SER A 83 -14.51 1.53 14.30
N LEU A 84 -15.80 1.26 14.43
CA LEU A 84 -16.70 0.97 13.33
C LEU A 84 -17.81 2.01 13.34
N LYS A 85 -17.97 2.76 12.24
CA LYS A 85 -18.99 3.79 12.10
C LYS A 85 -20.07 3.35 11.11
N THR A 86 -21.27 3.88 11.25
CA THR A 86 -22.31 3.68 10.25
C THR A 86 -22.01 4.53 9.01
N LEU A 87 -22.18 3.94 7.84
CA LEU A 87 -22.06 4.62 6.56
C LEU A 87 -23.46 4.94 6.02
N ASP A 88 -23.76 6.21 5.88
CA ASP A 88 -24.92 6.71 5.15
C ASP A 88 -24.52 7.20 3.74
N THR A 89 -25.53 7.53 2.93
CA THR A 89 -25.36 7.95 1.55
C THR A 89 -24.55 9.24 1.44
N ASP A 90 -24.77 10.20 2.32
CA ASP A 90 -24.11 11.51 2.29
C ASP A 90 -22.63 11.36 2.65
N THR A 91 -22.34 10.58 3.68
CA THR A 91 -20.96 10.21 4.07
C THR A 91 -20.24 9.50 2.93
N LEU A 92 -20.88 8.52 2.27
CA LEU A 92 -20.31 7.82 1.13
C LEU A 92 -19.97 8.79 -0.02
N SER A 93 -20.93 9.65 -0.39
CA SER A 93 -20.76 10.64 -1.44
C SER A 93 -19.63 11.63 -1.12
N PHE A 94 -19.55 12.07 0.14
CA PHE A 94 -18.44 12.92 0.61
C PHE A 94 -17.09 12.20 0.54
N LEU A 95 -17.02 10.92 0.92
CA LEU A 95 -15.80 10.14 0.85
C LEU A 95 -15.34 9.94 -0.61
N LEU A 96 -16.27 9.64 -1.51
CA LEU A 96 -15.99 9.43 -2.94
C LEU A 96 -15.59 10.71 -3.67
N SER A 97 -16.20 11.85 -3.35
CA SER A 97 -15.81 13.15 -3.94
C SER A 97 -14.36 13.54 -3.68
N ASN A 98 -13.76 12.94 -2.66
CA ASN A 98 -12.38 13.11 -2.25
C ASN A 98 -11.85 14.55 -2.31
N LYS A 99 -12.46 15.43 -1.56
CA LYS A 99 -12.02 16.85 -1.44
C LYS A 99 -10.67 17.01 -0.70
N SER A 100 -10.08 15.90 -0.23
CA SER A 100 -8.78 15.90 0.43
C SER A 100 -7.61 15.85 -0.57
N LYS A 101 -6.39 16.07 -0.09
CA LYS A 101 -5.16 15.89 -0.88
C LYS A 101 -4.65 14.44 -0.85
N LEU A 102 -5.36 13.52 -0.16
CA LEU A 102 -4.93 12.16 0.04
C LEU A 102 -5.41 11.25 -1.10
N LEU A 103 -4.63 10.23 -1.43
CA LEU A 103 -5.12 9.10 -2.21
C LEU A 103 -6.00 8.24 -1.30
N LYS A 104 -7.22 7.94 -1.72
CA LYS A 104 -8.14 7.09 -0.96
C LYS A 104 -8.19 5.68 -1.53
N LEU A 105 -8.06 4.69 -0.65
CA LEU A 105 -8.22 3.27 -0.95
C LEU A 105 -9.47 2.76 -0.25
N PHE A 106 -10.45 2.35 -1.04
CA PHE A 106 -11.68 1.74 -0.54
C PHE A 106 -11.60 0.22 -0.65
N LEU A 107 -12.06 -0.48 0.38
CA LEU A 107 -12.31 -1.91 0.40
C LEU A 107 -13.74 -2.16 0.83
N VAL A 108 -14.55 -2.79 -0.03
CA VAL A 108 -15.83 -3.37 0.36
C VAL A 108 -15.63 -4.87 0.59
N TRP A 109 -15.98 -5.36 1.75
CA TRP A 109 -15.69 -6.72 2.17
C TRP A 109 -16.77 -7.30 3.09
N SER A 110 -16.75 -8.62 3.29
CA SER A 110 -17.56 -9.32 4.28
C SER A 110 -16.70 -10.29 5.08
N PRO A 111 -16.87 -10.38 6.41
CA PRO A 111 -16.14 -11.35 7.23
C PRO A 111 -16.53 -12.80 6.96
N GLU A 112 -17.62 -13.03 6.23
CA GLU A 112 -18.15 -14.36 5.90
C GLU A 112 -17.47 -15.01 4.69
N GLN A 113 -16.64 -14.24 3.94
CA GLN A 113 -15.94 -14.69 2.76
C GLN A 113 -14.42 -14.73 2.99
N ASP A 114 -13.82 -15.88 2.80
CA ASP A 114 -12.39 -16.08 3.08
C ASP A 114 -11.47 -15.17 2.24
N ASP A 115 -11.71 -15.04 0.94
CA ASP A 115 -10.95 -14.12 0.06
C ASP A 115 -11.04 -12.66 0.54
N ALA A 116 -12.20 -12.27 1.09
CA ALA A 116 -12.40 -10.93 1.60
C ALA A 116 -11.65 -10.70 2.92
N ARG A 117 -11.54 -11.73 3.76
CA ARG A 117 -10.76 -11.68 5.01
C ARG A 117 -9.27 -11.56 4.71
N GLU A 118 -8.72 -12.38 3.82
CA GLU A 118 -7.33 -12.30 3.38
C GLU A 118 -6.99 -10.90 2.83
N THR A 119 -7.87 -10.37 1.97
CA THR A 119 -7.70 -9.02 1.42
C THR A 119 -7.77 -7.95 2.50
N PHE A 120 -8.62 -8.11 3.52
CA PHE A 120 -8.72 -7.18 4.63
C PHE A 120 -7.40 -7.09 5.41
N GLU A 121 -6.76 -8.21 5.73
CA GLU A 121 -5.46 -8.22 6.41
C GLU A 121 -4.38 -7.48 5.61
N GLN A 122 -4.38 -7.66 4.29
CA GLN A 122 -3.50 -6.92 3.39
C GLN A 122 -3.78 -5.40 3.41
N MET A 123 -5.05 -4.98 3.53
CA MET A 123 -5.41 -3.57 3.66
C MET A 123 -4.92 -2.97 4.98
N VAL A 124 -4.95 -3.71 6.07
CA VAL A 124 -4.38 -3.28 7.35
C VAL A 124 -2.88 -3.04 7.22
N GLU A 125 -2.15 -3.94 6.54
CA GLU A 125 -0.71 -3.75 6.26
C GLU A 125 -0.47 -2.51 5.39
N ILE A 126 -1.24 -2.34 4.32
CA ILE A 126 -1.15 -1.19 3.41
C ILE A 126 -1.42 0.12 4.17
N HIS A 127 -2.45 0.15 5.02
CA HIS A 127 -2.74 1.31 5.87
C HIS A 127 -1.55 1.66 6.75
N ARG A 128 -1.03 0.72 7.52
CA ARG A 128 0.13 0.93 8.41
C ARG A 128 1.34 1.47 7.68
N ARG A 129 1.57 0.98 6.46
CA ARG A 129 2.75 1.31 5.65
C ARG A 129 2.64 2.69 4.98
N TYR A 130 1.46 3.05 4.46
CA TYR A 130 1.33 4.20 3.58
C TYR A 130 0.55 5.38 4.15
N ARG A 131 -0.16 5.25 5.30
CA ARG A 131 -0.96 6.34 5.89
C ARG A 131 -0.17 7.63 6.12
N LYS A 132 1.08 7.53 6.60
CA LYS A 132 1.95 8.69 6.81
C LYS A 132 2.47 9.32 5.51
N ARG A 133 2.26 8.65 4.40
CA ARG A 133 2.68 9.09 3.07
C ARG A 133 1.55 9.68 2.24
N GLY A 134 0.35 9.78 2.79
CA GLY A 134 -0.80 10.35 2.11
C GLY A 134 -1.81 9.34 1.57
N LEU A 135 -1.81 8.09 2.03
CA LEU A 135 -2.84 7.11 1.74
C LEU A 135 -3.86 7.06 2.88
N ASP A 136 -5.12 7.23 2.55
CA ASP A 136 -6.27 7.08 3.44
C ASP A 136 -7.02 5.80 3.09
N VAL A 137 -6.99 4.81 3.97
CA VAL A 137 -7.67 3.52 3.78
C VAL A 137 -9.04 3.55 4.46
N ILE A 138 -10.05 3.20 3.69
CA ILE A 138 -11.45 3.17 4.10
C ILE A 138 -11.99 1.76 3.84
N THR A 139 -12.40 1.07 4.89
CA THR A 139 -13.03 -0.24 4.76
C THR A 139 -14.53 -0.12 4.98
N ILE A 140 -15.30 -0.82 4.19
CA ILE A 140 -16.76 -0.83 4.27
C ILE A 140 -17.22 -2.29 4.37
N VAL A 141 -17.81 -2.62 5.50
CA VAL A 141 -18.38 -3.95 5.71
C VAL A 141 -19.77 -4.01 5.11
N ALA A 142 -19.97 -4.96 4.21
CA ALA A 142 -21.26 -5.26 3.62
C ALA A 142 -21.91 -6.41 4.41
N ALA A 143 -22.46 -6.11 5.58
CA ALA A 143 -23.16 -7.06 6.42
C ALA A 143 -24.63 -6.68 6.53
N GLN A 144 -25.54 -7.58 6.13
CA GLN A 144 -26.99 -7.31 6.12
C GLN A 144 -27.57 -7.06 7.53
N ALA A 145 -27.01 -7.71 8.56
CA ALA A 145 -27.53 -7.63 9.93
C ALA A 145 -26.88 -6.51 10.78
N GLY A 146 -25.90 -5.79 10.24
CA GLY A 146 -25.08 -4.86 11.03
C GLY A 146 -24.18 -5.58 12.03
N ASP A 147 -23.66 -4.85 12.99
CA ASP A 147 -22.78 -5.38 14.05
C ASP A 147 -23.50 -5.46 15.40
N LYS A 148 -24.69 -6.06 15.42
CA LYS A 148 -25.51 -6.15 16.64
C LYS A 148 -24.80 -6.86 17.78
N ASP A 149 -23.99 -7.86 17.46
CA ASP A 149 -23.29 -8.71 18.43
C ASP A 149 -21.84 -8.24 18.67
N GLY A 150 -21.41 -7.13 18.08
CA GLY A 150 -20.03 -6.63 18.19
C GLY A 150 -18.97 -7.50 17.52
N ARG A 151 -19.37 -8.50 16.72
CA ARG A 151 -18.42 -9.43 16.06
C ARG A 151 -17.53 -8.75 15.05
N ILE A 152 -18.08 -7.81 14.27
CA ILE A 152 -17.31 -7.06 13.28
C ILE A 152 -16.29 -6.17 13.99
N LEU A 153 -16.71 -5.42 15.01
CA LEU A 153 -15.80 -4.59 15.79
C LEU A 153 -14.74 -5.44 16.52
N GLY A 154 -15.11 -6.60 17.04
CA GLY A 154 -14.19 -7.57 17.62
C GLY A 154 -13.12 -8.02 16.62
N PHE A 155 -13.54 -8.39 15.41
CA PHE A 155 -12.64 -8.75 14.31
C PHE A 155 -11.67 -7.59 13.96
N LEU A 156 -12.18 -6.37 13.82
CA LEU A 156 -11.35 -5.18 13.54
C LEU A 156 -10.32 -4.94 14.64
N LYS A 157 -10.71 -5.11 15.92
CA LYS A 157 -9.80 -4.96 17.07
C LYS A 157 -8.71 -6.04 17.08
N THR A 158 -9.05 -7.29 16.81
CA THR A 158 -8.07 -8.40 16.72
C THR A 158 -6.99 -8.12 15.68
N HIS A 159 -7.34 -7.49 14.56
CA HIS A 159 -6.39 -7.12 13.51
C HIS A 159 -5.77 -5.73 13.70
N VAL A 160 -6.11 -5.03 14.79
CA VAL A 160 -5.67 -3.64 15.05
C VAL A 160 -5.92 -2.75 13.81
N ALA A 161 -7.13 -2.82 13.26
CA ALA A 161 -7.52 -2.11 12.06
C ALA A 161 -7.86 -0.64 12.36
N SER A 162 -6.85 0.18 12.55
CA SER A 162 -6.96 1.61 12.86
C SER A 162 -7.30 2.51 11.67
N SER A 163 -7.56 1.90 10.49
CA SER A 163 -8.12 2.59 9.33
C SER A 163 -9.55 3.10 9.60
N ARG A 164 -10.10 3.86 8.68
CA ARG A 164 -11.51 4.26 8.77
C ARG A 164 -12.42 3.11 8.40
N ASN A 165 -13.12 2.52 9.37
CA ASN A 165 -13.98 1.37 9.16
C ASN A 165 -15.42 1.79 9.25
N TYR A 166 -16.20 1.41 8.25
CA TYR A 166 -17.63 1.70 8.15
C TYR A 166 -18.44 0.42 7.97
N TRP A 167 -19.65 0.46 8.48
CA TRP A 167 -20.70 -0.50 8.20
C TRP A 167 -21.77 0.15 7.35
N SER A 168 -22.10 -0.44 6.20
CA SER A 168 -23.13 0.09 5.31
C SER A 168 -24.51 -0.38 5.72
N LYS A 169 -25.46 0.54 5.84
CA LYS A 169 -26.89 0.24 5.97
C LYS A 169 -27.51 -0.18 4.65
N GLU A 170 -26.88 0.19 3.52
CA GLU A 170 -27.40 -0.15 2.21
C GLU A 170 -27.10 -1.61 1.86
N PRO A 171 -28.02 -2.26 1.12
CA PRO A 171 -27.72 -3.52 0.48
C PRO A 171 -26.49 -3.42 -0.43
N LEU A 172 -25.73 -4.52 -0.52
CA LEU A 172 -24.47 -4.56 -1.26
C LEU A 172 -24.61 -4.05 -2.70
N ASP A 173 -25.67 -4.42 -3.41
CA ASP A 173 -25.95 -3.98 -4.78
C ASP A 173 -26.08 -2.44 -4.90
N GLY A 174 -26.80 -1.83 -3.97
CA GLY A 174 -26.98 -0.37 -3.90
C GLY A 174 -25.66 0.34 -3.62
N LEU A 175 -24.92 -0.16 -2.62
CA LEU A 175 -23.61 0.35 -2.25
C LEU A 175 -22.63 0.34 -3.45
N LEU A 176 -22.49 -0.82 -4.10
CA LEU A 176 -21.54 -0.97 -5.22
C LEU A 176 -21.94 -0.13 -6.45
N ARG A 177 -23.24 0.02 -6.70
CA ARG A 177 -23.75 0.92 -7.75
C ARG A 177 -23.37 2.36 -7.48
N LYS A 178 -23.52 2.85 -6.25
CA LYS A 178 -23.12 4.21 -5.84
C LYS A 178 -21.59 4.40 -5.94
N MET A 179 -20.82 3.35 -5.71
CA MET A 179 -19.38 3.34 -5.88
C MET A 179 -18.94 3.14 -7.35
N ALA A 180 -19.89 3.18 -8.30
CA ALA A 180 -19.64 3.00 -9.73
C ALA A 180 -18.95 1.68 -10.10
N PHE A 181 -19.20 0.60 -9.36
CA PHE A 181 -18.87 -0.74 -9.81
C PHE A 181 -19.96 -1.21 -10.81
N LYS A 182 -19.52 -1.64 -11.98
CA LYS A 182 -20.42 -2.23 -12.97
C LYS A 182 -20.81 -3.64 -12.53
N LYS A 183 -22.08 -3.98 -12.69
CA LYS A 183 -22.60 -5.32 -12.40
C LYS A 183 -22.45 -6.19 -13.66
N GLU A 184 -21.39 -6.97 -13.71
CA GLU A 184 -21.20 -8.01 -14.72
C GLU A 184 -21.28 -9.37 -14.00
N GLY A 185 -22.52 -9.90 -13.86
CA GLY A 185 -22.76 -11.18 -13.17
C GLY A 185 -22.96 -11.09 -11.63
N PRO A 186 -22.79 -12.19 -10.90
CA PRO A 186 -22.93 -12.21 -9.46
C PRO A 186 -21.84 -11.39 -8.79
N ILE A 187 -22.23 -10.60 -7.78
CA ILE A 187 -21.31 -9.76 -7.02
C ILE A 187 -20.37 -10.64 -6.21
N ARG A 188 -19.09 -10.44 -6.42
CA ARG A 188 -18.02 -11.11 -5.65
C ARG A 188 -17.27 -10.08 -4.81
N LEU A 189 -17.15 -10.33 -3.52
CA LEU A 189 -16.25 -9.58 -2.65
C LEU A 189 -14.89 -10.28 -2.60
N PRO A 190 -13.84 -9.55 -2.30
CA PRO A 190 -13.79 -8.12 -2.02
C PRO A 190 -13.89 -7.23 -3.27
N CYS A 191 -14.35 -5.98 -3.07
CA CYS A 191 -14.29 -4.95 -4.11
C CYS A 191 -13.31 -3.85 -3.65
N VAL A 192 -12.34 -3.52 -4.47
CA VAL A 192 -11.29 -2.54 -4.17
C VAL A 192 -11.32 -1.39 -5.17
N MET A 193 -11.12 -0.17 -4.68
CA MET A 193 -11.11 1.04 -5.51
C MET A 193 -10.10 2.06 -5.02
N LEU A 194 -9.35 2.68 -5.94
CA LEU A 194 -8.50 3.84 -5.66
C LEU A 194 -9.11 5.11 -6.23
N VAL A 195 -9.16 6.15 -5.40
CA VAL A 195 -9.72 7.45 -5.73
C VAL A 195 -8.70 8.55 -5.44
N LYS A 196 -8.26 9.24 -6.47
CA LYS A 196 -7.41 10.44 -6.37
C LYS A 196 -8.17 11.62 -5.77
N PRO A 197 -7.46 12.68 -5.34
CA PRO A 197 -8.07 13.97 -5.06
C PRO A 197 -9.01 14.40 -6.19
N ARG A 198 -10.13 15.03 -5.83
CA ARG A 198 -11.22 15.46 -6.71
C ARG A 198 -12.10 14.32 -7.24
N GLY A 199 -12.00 13.10 -6.68
CA GLY A 199 -12.91 11.99 -6.97
C GLY A 199 -12.58 11.19 -8.24
N GLU A 200 -11.42 11.39 -8.88
CA GLU A 200 -11.00 10.58 -10.03
C GLU A 200 -10.70 9.14 -9.59
N ILE A 201 -11.42 8.20 -10.15
CA ILE A 201 -11.23 6.77 -9.89
C ILE A 201 -10.22 6.21 -10.88
N ILE A 202 -9.10 5.70 -10.37
CA ILE A 202 -7.97 5.23 -11.19
C ILE A 202 -7.80 3.71 -11.18
N TYR A 203 -8.43 3.02 -10.23
CA TYR A 203 -8.34 1.57 -10.12
C TYR A 203 -9.63 1.00 -9.55
N ARG A 204 -10.09 -0.12 -10.12
CA ARG A 204 -11.17 -0.96 -9.58
C ARG A 204 -10.80 -2.42 -9.74
N HIS A 205 -11.16 -3.20 -8.75
CA HIS A 205 -10.98 -4.65 -8.77
C HIS A 205 -12.13 -5.33 -8.02
N VAL A 206 -12.57 -6.47 -8.54
CA VAL A 206 -13.64 -7.29 -7.96
C VAL A 206 -13.12 -8.71 -7.79
N GLY A 207 -13.34 -9.30 -6.62
CA GLY A 207 -12.90 -10.65 -6.27
C GLY A 207 -11.47 -10.70 -5.74
N LYS A 208 -10.84 -11.88 -5.82
CA LYS A 208 -9.50 -12.13 -5.24
C LYS A 208 -8.46 -11.13 -5.74
N LEU A 209 -7.90 -10.37 -4.80
CA LEU A 209 -6.95 -9.29 -5.10
C LEU A 209 -5.52 -9.81 -5.27
N ASN A 210 -4.81 -9.25 -6.26
CA ASN A 210 -3.36 -9.35 -6.31
C ASN A 210 -2.72 -8.16 -5.57
N PRO A 211 -2.12 -8.38 -4.38
CA PRO A 211 -1.59 -7.29 -3.55
C PRO A 211 -0.45 -6.53 -4.21
N LEU A 212 0.34 -7.20 -5.05
CA LEU A 212 1.47 -6.58 -5.74
C LEU A 212 0.98 -5.63 -6.83
N ALA A 213 -0.09 -5.99 -7.56
CA ALA A 213 -0.71 -5.12 -8.55
C ALA A 213 -1.26 -3.86 -7.87
N LEU A 214 -2.03 -3.99 -6.79
CA LEU A 214 -2.54 -2.85 -6.03
C LEU A 214 -1.41 -1.95 -5.50
N LYS A 215 -0.35 -2.54 -4.93
CA LYS A 215 0.80 -1.76 -4.42
C LYS A 215 1.51 -0.99 -5.54
N ARG A 216 1.55 -1.51 -6.78
CA ARG A 216 2.07 -0.79 -7.94
C ARG A 216 1.22 0.44 -8.26
N GLU A 217 -0.10 0.28 -8.35
CA GLU A 217 -1.02 1.41 -8.60
C GLU A 217 -0.89 2.51 -7.54
N ILE A 218 -0.83 2.13 -6.26
CA ILE A 218 -0.61 3.08 -5.16
C ILE A 218 0.71 3.84 -5.36
N LEU A 219 1.80 3.14 -5.70
CA LEU A 219 3.13 3.74 -5.86
C LEU A 219 3.27 4.56 -7.13
N GLU A 220 2.54 4.25 -8.19
CA GLU A 220 2.47 5.07 -9.42
C GLU A 220 1.94 6.49 -9.11
N VAL A 221 0.96 6.60 -8.21
CA VAL A 221 0.38 7.89 -7.83
C VAL A 221 1.17 8.61 -6.75
N MET A 222 1.60 7.86 -5.72
CA MET A 222 2.26 8.46 -4.55
C MET A 222 3.77 8.67 -4.73
N GLY A 223 4.34 8.14 -5.80
CA GLY A 223 5.78 8.07 -5.99
C GLY A 223 6.44 7.04 -5.06
N ARG A 224 7.64 6.61 -5.42
CA ARG A 224 8.47 5.75 -4.57
C ARG A 224 9.31 6.67 -3.66
N SER A 225 8.83 6.98 -2.47
CA SER A 225 9.67 7.64 -1.47
C SER A 225 10.38 6.60 -0.62
N TYR A 226 11.67 6.73 -0.50
CA TYR A 226 12.47 5.94 0.42
C TYR A 226 12.91 6.89 1.54
N SER A 227 12.47 6.61 2.77
CA SER A 227 13.02 7.33 3.94
C SER A 227 14.48 6.96 4.09
N PRO A 228 15.36 7.94 4.28
CA PRO A 228 16.80 7.71 4.51
C PRO A 228 17.08 6.89 5.75
#